data_0a28c1df991a5be3d365ae2e6fba9d9f
#
_entry.id   0a28c1df991a5be3d365ae2e6fba9d9f
#
_cell.length_a   1.000
_cell.length_b   1.000
_cell.length_c   1.000
_cell.angle_alpha   90.00
_cell.angle_beta   90.00
_cell.angle_gamma   90.00
#
_symmetry.space_group_name_H-M   'P 1'
#
loop_
_entity.id
_entity.type
_entity.pdbx_description
1 polymer ?
#
loop_
_entity_poly.entity_id
_entity_poly.type
_entity_poly.pdbx_seq_one_letter_code
_entity_poly.pdbx_strand_id
1 'polypeptide(L)'
;LDDMNNDDVLKDNLYFGRCDYSPDVFTFNFMGKTGKFFFGNDGQWKVYSDNNIDVVFDVNDNENYIYPFIDHYPYSYMRKVPKGIKGFTLRDDNGFIYEFGGATDAIDYTVPFFRQMEQERTECFFPTCWYLTSVKDIYGNEIYKFEYERGKFIAQFYLDEEMISVEQYDKVDGLHYGTDFVANNSLFPYGGSLNSPVYLKSITSNGTTLAVFHSEDTDIPTKNYYPNLDVNNYYMGAVYDGLPFYYLQTDDKDIRKYQYTQQGVSSISNPLNATRLRMLKSIDLYYINVTFDYGTEKNRFLRHMTFQPGEKEENSYTFNYYFPENLPADCLTKKTDDWGYYNSGTTAKDESNPYGIDLYGSRYGALTDVVYPTGGKSCFEYDVNDYGGCMSDDRSKLEVKSGKTGGLRIRKITEYDNDGTKLLRQREFIYNDPATGRSSGELFAAPKHEWTNWYANTADKSSYSKQSYYRNQSIIPLSNSFGPHVGYSYAKETEMDGSYKVYRFQNISSAYDEKFLKDFSNGNPSPFDMYTERGYKRGKSLSIEQYSFDGNILSRHAYGYE
;
A
#
# COMPACT_ATOMS: atom_id res chain seq x y z
N LEU A 1 6.01 -22.48 9.58
CA LEU A 1 7.47 -22.28 9.72
C LEU A 1 8.12 -23.61 9.47
N ASP A 2 8.46 -23.80 8.23
CA ASP A 2 8.88 -25.08 7.71
C ASP A 2 10.30 -25.37 8.09
N ASP A 3 10.59 -26.66 8.17
CA ASP A 3 11.82 -27.29 8.56
C ASP A 3 13.04 -26.61 7.90
N MET A 4 13.54 -25.57 8.57
CA MET A 4 14.70 -24.77 8.14
C MET A 4 16.02 -25.57 8.16
N ASN A 5 15.97 -26.86 8.50
CA ASN A 5 17.13 -27.73 8.61
C ASN A 5 17.44 -28.53 7.34
N ASN A 6 16.62 -28.40 6.28
CA ASN A 6 16.86 -29.12 5.03
C ASN A 6 17.09 -28.14 3.87
N ASP A 7 18.34 -27.78 3.63
CA ASP A 7 18.79 -26.85 2.59
C ASP A 7 18.28 -27.18 1.18
N ASP A 8 18.02 -28.44 0.87
CA ASP A 8 17.55 -28.83 -0.47
C ASP A 8 16.04 -28.64 -0.61
N VAL A 9 15.25 -28.91 0.42
CA VAL A 9 13.81 -28.62 0.46
C VAL A 9 13.57 -27.10 0.42
N LEU A 10 14.42 -26.34 1.10
CA LEU A 10 14.40 -24.89 1.06
C LEU A 10 14.67 -24.34 -0.32
N LYS A 11 15.70 -24.85 -1.02
CA LYS A 11 16.04 -24.43 -2.40
C LYS A 11 14.92 -24.75 -3.38
N ASP A 12 14.34 -25.95 -3.28
CA ASP A 12 13.22 -26.36 -4.13
C ASP A 12 11.97 -25.51 -3.87
N ASN A 13 11.66 -25.24 -2.62
CA ASN A 13 10.53 -24.40 -2.27
C ASN A 13 10.72 -22.93 -2.73
N LEU A 14 11.94 -22.41 -2.68
CA LEU A 14 12.29 -21.09 -3.24
C LEU A 14 12.15 -21.06 -4.76
N TYR A 15 12.77 -22.04 -5.43
CA TYR A 15 12.76 -22.11 -6.90
C TYR A 15 11.34 -22.19 -7.45
N PHE A 16 10.46 -22.94 -6.76
CA PHE A 16 9.05 -23.04 -7.12
C PHE A 16 8.17 -21.95 -6.48
N GLY A 17 8.76 -20.97 -5.76
CA GLY A 17 8.03 -19.88 -5.10
C GLY A 17 6.99 -20.37 -4.07
N ARG A 18 7.24 -21.49 -3.42
CA ARG A 18 6.38 -22.09 -2.39
C ARG A 18 6.61 -21.52 -1.01
N CYS A 19 7.75 -20.87 -0.78
CA CYS A 19 8.10 -20.22 0.47
C CYS A 19 8.51 -18.77 0.21
N ASP A 20 8.06 -17.89 1.07
CA ASP A 20 8.55 -16.52 1.19
C ASP A 20 9.46 -16.45 2.43
N TYR A 21 10.66 -15.87 2.29
CA TYR A 21 11.61 -15.71 3.38
C TYR A 21 11.48 -14.40 4.13
N SER A 22 10.76 -13.45 3.56
CA SER A 22 10.51 -12.19 4.25
C SER A 22 9.48 -12.43 5.36
N PRO A 23 9.74 -11.99 6.59
CA PRO A 23 8.73 -12.08 7.63
C PRO A 23 7.51 -11.25 7.23
N ASP A 24 6.33 -11.80 7.45
CA ASP A 24 5.09 -11.02 7.33
C ASP A 24 5.13 -9.86 8.31
N VAL A 25 5.00 -8.65 7.79
CA VAL A 25 4.94 -7.43 8.60
C VAL A 25 3.50 -6.97 8.71
N PHE A 26 2.98 -7.04 9.93
CA PHE A 26 1.64 -6.58 10.25
C PHE A 26 1.67 -5.12 10.70
N THR A 27 0.79 -4.29 10.17
CA THR A 27 0.64 -2.90 10.60
C THR A 27 -0.63 -2.74 11.40
N PHE A 28 -0.60 -1.92 12.45
CA PHE A 28 -1.78 -1.58 13.23
C PHE A 28 -1.98 -0.07 13.34
N ASN A 29 -3.24 0.32 13.34
CA ASN A 29 -3.68 1.70 13.60
C ASN A 29 -5.07 1.64 14.24
N PHE A 30 -5.15 1.89 15.53
CA PHE A 30 -6.39 1.85 16.30
C PHE A 30 -6.32 2.76 17.53
N MET A 31 -7.39 3.46 17.83
CA MET A 31 -7.57 4.28 19.05
C MET A 31 -6.34 5.16 19.39
N GLY A 32 -5.74 5.79 18.37
CA GLY A 32 -4.55 6.64 18.52
C GLY A 32 -3.23 5.89 18.70
N LYS A 33 -3.23 4.57 18.61
CA LYS A 33 -2.05 3.71 18.66
C LYS A 33 -1.69 3.25 17.27
N THR A 34 -0.43 3.42 16.87
CA THR A 34 0.07 3.03 15.54
C THR A 34 1.37 2.26 15.67
N GLY A 35 1.61 1.35 14.75
CA GLY A 35 2.86 0.60 14.74
C GLY A 35 2.83 -0.57 13.77
N LYS A 36 3.83 -1.41 13.94
CA LYS A 36 4.04 -2.62 13.15
C LYS A 36 4.56 -3.73 14.05
N PHE A 37 4.29 -4.97 13.68
CA PHE A 37 4.87 -6.13 14.34
C PHE A 37 5.16 -7.24 13.35
N PHE A 38 6.08 -8.10 13.69
CA PHE A 38 6.46 -9.27 12.91
C PHE A 38 7.02 -10.37 13.82
N PHE A 39 7.00 -11.60 13.34
CA PHE A 39 7.56 -12.74 14.07
C PHE A 39 9.05 -12.87 13.75
N GLY A 40 9.90 -12.73 14.77
CA GLY A 40 11.35 -12.78 14.60
C GLY A 40 11.90 -14.21 14.51
N ASN A 41 13.11 -14.35 13.97
CA ASN A 41 13.82 -15.64 13.87
C ASN A 41 14.14 -16.27 15.24
N ASP A 42 14.04 -15.49 16.32
CA ASP A 42 14.19 -15.96 17.71
C ASP A 42 12.88 -16.52 18.29
N GLY A 43 11.84 -16.64 17.48
CA GLY A 43 10.53 -17.13 17.89
C GLY A 43 9.74 -16.15 18.76
N GLN A 44 10.05 -14.87 18.71
CA GLN A 44 9.37 -13.83 19.48
C GLN A 44 8.75 -12.78 18.56
N TRP A 45 7.60 -12.25 18.96
CA TRP A 45 7.01 -11.09 18.32
C TRP A 45 7.86 -9.85 18.60
N LYS A 46 8.16 -9.11 17.55
CA LYS A 46 8.86 -7.81 17.61
C LYS A 46 7.88 -6.72 17.24
N VAL A 47 7.81 -5.69 18.06
CA VAL A 47 6.90 -4.56 17.85
C VAL A 47 7.70 -3.28 17.64
N TYR A 48 7.30 -2.52 16.65
CA TYR A 48 7.78 -1.18 16.39
C TYR A 48 6.60 -0.19 16.50
N SER A 49 6.61 0.61 17.57
CA SER A 49 5.56 1.59 17.86
C SER A 49 6.10 2.64 18.85
N ASP A 50 5.52 3.84 18.83
CA ASP A 50 5.74 4.84 19.89
C ASP A 50 4.90 4.51 21.15
N ASN A 51 4.04 3.52 21.07
CA ASN A 51 3.25 2.98 22.19
C ASN A 51 3.86 1.64 22.62
N ASN A 52 3.88 1.37 23.92
CA ASN A 52 4.22 0.05 24.43
C ASN A 52 3.08 -0.92 24.14
N ILE A 53 3.28 -1.79 23.17
CA ILE A 53 2.30 -2.79 22.73
C ILE A 53 2.94 -4.17 22.78
N ASP A 54 2.27 -5.12 23.42
CA ASP A 54 2.59 -6.53 23.35
C ASP A 54 1.65 -7.25 22.40
N VAL A 55 2.20 -8.18 21.60
CA VAL A 55 1.43 -9.07 20.73
C VAL A 55 1.26 -10.42 21.42
N VAL A 56 0.02 -10.82 21.65
CA VAL A 56 -0.33 -12.12 22.23
C VAL A 56 -0.88 -13.02 21.14
N PHE A 57 -0.01 -13.84 20.55
CA PHE A 57 -0.38 -14.80 19.51
C PHE A 57 0.61 -15.98 19.52
N ASP A 58 0.08 -17.19 19.73
CA ASP A 58 0.86 -18.42 19.65
C ASP A 58 0.72 -19.01 18.22
N VAL A 59 1.81 -19.02 17.48
CA VAL A 59 1.85 -19.55 16.10
C VAL A 59 1.62 -21.06 16.03
N ASN A 60 1.80 -21.77 17.14
CA ASN A 60 1.64 -23.23 17.20
C ASN A 60 0.23 -23.65 17.63
N ASP A 61 -0.61 -22.74 18.09
CA ASP A 61 -1.98 -23.05 18.49
C ASP A 61 -2.90 -23.06 17.27
N ASN A 62 -3.43 -24.21 16.92
CA ASN A 62 -4.36 -24.40 15.80
C ASN A 62 -5.69 -23.64 15.94
N GLU A 63 -6.08 -23.23 17.16
CA GLU A 63 -7.27 -22.44 17.42
C GLU A 63 -7.09 -20.96 16.96
N ASN A 64 -5.85 -20.54 16.75
CA ASN A 64 -5.52 -19.23 16.19
C ASN A 64 -5.68 -19.13 14.67
N TYR A 65 -6.17 -20.21 14.04
CA TYR A 65 -6.38 -20.27 12.59
C TYR A 65 -7.82 -20.63 12.26
N ILE A 66 -8.36 -19.98 11.23
CA ILE A 66 -9.75 -20.15 10.78
C ILE A 66 -9.80 -20.37 9.27
N TYR A 67 -10.76 -21.18 8.81
CA TYR A 67 -11.08 -21.20 7.40
C TYR A 67 -11.70 -19.87 6.98
N PRO A 68 -11.40 -19.35 5.75
CA PRO A 68 -12.09 -18.17 5.24
C PRO A 68 -13.60 -18.45 5.12
N PHE A 69 -14.38 -17.39 4.88
CA PHE A 69 -15.83 -17.50 4.67
C PHE A 69 -16.20 -18.44 3.51
N ILE A 70 -15.23 -18.77 2.66
CA ILE A 70 -15.29 -19.81 1.63
C ILE A 70 -14.31 -20.90 2.06
N ASP A 71 -14.83 -21.99 2.59
CA ASP A 71 -14.04 -23.10 3.12
C ASP A 71 -13.78 -24.24 2.12
N HIS A 72 -14.45 -24.19 0.96
CA HIS A 72 -14.31 -25.17 -0.11
C HIS A 72 -14.21 -24.48 -1.47
N TYR A 73 -13.39 -25.05 -2.34
CA TYR A 73 -13.40 -24.67 -3.75
C TYR A 73 -14.68 -25.18 -4.42
N PRO A 74 -15.13 -24.56 -5.52
CA PRO A 74 -16.35 -24.94 -6.21
C PRO A 74 -16.29 -26.34 -6.83
N TYR A 75 -15.11 -26.94 -6.92
CA TYR A 75 -14.91 -28.26 -7.52
C TYR A 75 -14.61 -29.32 -6.47
N SER A 76 -15.31 -30.46 -6.54
CA SER A 76 -15.18 -31.54 -5.56
C SER A 76 -13.78 -32.21 -5.52
N TYR A 77 -12.96 -32.03 -6.56
CA TYR A 77 -11.61 -32.55 -6.65
C TYR A 77 -10.53 -31.59 -6.14
N MET A 78 -10.90 -30.35 -5.85
CA MET A 78 -9.98 -29.37 -5.32
C MET A 78 -9.72 -29.60 -3.83
N ARG A 79 -8.50 -29.28 -3.41
CA ARG A 79 -8.12 -29.38 -2.01
C ARG A 79 -8.93 -28.39 -1.15
N LYS A 80 -9.04 -28.71 0.12
CA LYS A 80 -9.61 -27.78 1.12
C LYS A 80 -8.84 -26.48 1.13
N VAL A 81 -9.54 -25.35 1.19
CA VAL A 81 -8.89 -24.04 1.36
C VAL A 81 -8.07 -24.07 2.66
N PRO A 82 -6.81 -23.59 2.68
CA PRO A 82 -6.02 -23.57 3.90
C PRO A 82 -6.65 -22.60 4.93
N LYS A 83 -6.45 -22.89 6.20
CA LYS A 83 -6.75 -21.95 7.26
C LYS A 83 -5.77 -20.78 7.22
N GLY A 84 -6.25 -19.57 7.43
CA GLY A 84 -5.44 -18.38 7.67
C GLY A 84 -5.51 -17.93 9.12
N ILE A 85 -4.70 -16.94 9.48
CA ILE A 85 -4.70 -16.34 10.82
C ILE A 85 -6.11 -15.83 11.14
N LYS A 86 -6.64 -16.25 12.30
CA LYS A 86 -7.97 -15.91 12.79
C LYS A 86 -8.05 -14.50 13.33
N GLY A 87 -6.97 -14.00 13.94
CA GLY A 87 -6.92 -12.70 14.57
C GLY A 87 -5.71 -12.52 15.46
N PHE A 88 -5.62 -11.35 16.06
CA PHE A 88 -4.54 -10.99 16.97
C PHE A 88 -5.11 -10.39 18.25
N THR A 89 -4.40 -10.59 19.35
CA THR A 89 -4.65 -9.87 20.61
C THR A 89 -3.46 -8.96 20.88
N LEU A 90 -3.71 -7.67 21.05
CA LEU A 90 -2.71 -6.69 21.44
C LEU A 90 -3.01 -6.21 22.87
N ARG A 91 -1.96 -5.94 23.63
CA ARG A 91 -2.08 -5.39 24.99
C ARG A 91 -1.20 -4.15 25.12
N ASP A 92 -1.74 -3.09 25.72
CA ASP A 92 -0.96 -1.89 26.01
C ASP A 92 -0.37 -1.90 27.44
N ASP A 93 0.48 -0.91 27.74
CA ASP A 93 1.14 -0.74 29.02
C ASP A 93 0.18 -0.38 30.18
N ASN A 94 -1.04 0.06 29.87
CA ASN A 94 -2.11 0.26 30.84
C ASN A 94 -2.88 -1.04 31.12
N GLY A 95 -2.55 -2.14 30.43
CA GLY A 95 -3.16 -3.44 30.56
C GLY A 95 -4.48 -3.62 29.81
N PHE A 96 -4.90 -2.66 28.99
CA PHE A 96 -6.04 -2.84 28.09
C PHE A 96 -5.75 -3.88 27.03
N ILE A 97 -6.74 -4.70 26.73
CA ILE A 97 -6.68 -5.79 25.77
C ILE A 97 -7.51 -5.43 24.54
N TYR A 98 -6.92 -5.55 23.37
CA TYR A 98 -7.53 -5.26 22.07
C TYR A 98 -7.55 -6.53 21.22
N GLU A 99 -8.75 -7.01 20.86
CA GLU A 99 -8.93 -8.22 20.07
C GLU A 99 -9.29 -7.85 18.63
N PHE A 100 -8.57 -8.44 17.67
CA PHE A 100 -8.76 -8.20 16.24
C PHE A 100 -9.16 -9.48 15.52
N GLY A 101 -10.13 -9.41 14.60
CA GLY A 101 -10.62 -10.56 13.88
C GLY A 101 -11.51 -11.45 14.74
N GLY A 102 -11.13 -12.71 14.88
CA GLY A 102 -11.86 -13.72 15.67
C GLY A 102 -12.95 -14.44 14.89
N ALA A 103 -13.64 -13.76 13.99
CA ALA A 103 -14.67 -14.30 13.10
C ALA A 103 -14.47 -13.81 11.67
N THR A 104 -14.95 -14.58 10.68
CA THR A 104 -14.72 -14.26 9.26
C THR A 104 -15.33 -12.93 8.85
N ASP A 105 -16.41 -12.46 9.48
CA ASP A 105 -17.06 -11.17 9.21
C ASP A 105 -16.33 -9.95 9.79
N ALA A 106 -15.22 -10.16 10.51
CA ALA A 106 -14.31 -9.13 10.96
C ALA A 106 -12.92 -9.20 10.29
N ILE A 107 -12.82 -9.89 9.15
CA ILE A 107 -11.57 -10.12 8.43
C ILE A 107 -11.80 -9.83 6.94
N ASP A 108 -10.93 -9.00 6.33
CA ASP A 108 -10.86 -8.88 4.88
C ASP A 108 -10.09 -10.06 4.28
N TYR A 109 -10.56 -10.54 3.15
CA TYR A 109 -9.92 -11.61 2.40
C TYR A 109 -9.62 -11.16 0.98
N THR A 110 -8.48 -11.62 0.46
CA THR A 110 -8.04 -11.32 -0.89
C THR A 110 -7.70 -12.61 -1.63
N VAL A 111 -8.04 -12.65 -2.93
CA VAL A 111 -7.56 -13.67 -3.86
C VAL A 111 -6.89 -12.97 -5.05
N PRO A 112 -5.69 -13.43 -5.50
CA PRO A 112 -5.02 -12.88 -6.67
C PRO A 112 -5.84 -13.11 -7.95
N PHE A 113 -5.75 -12.13 -8.87
CA PHE A 113 -6.34 -12.17 -10.21
C PHE A 113 -5.22 -12.29 -11.25
N PHE A 114 -5.49 -12.97 -12.36
CA PHE A 114 -4.58 -13.10 -13.51
C PHE A 114 -3.19 -13.69 -13.21
N ARG A 115 -3.05 -14.53 -12.19
CA ARG A 115 -1.81 -15.27 -12.01
C ARG A 115 -1.68 -16.32 -13.11
N GLN A 116 -0.58 -16.27 -13.86
CA GLN A 116 -0.14 -17.39 -14.68
C GLN A 116 0.28 -18.52 -13.73
N MET A 117 -0.41 -19.63 -13.83
CA MET A 117 -0.26 -20.74 -12.89
C MET A 117 0.91 -21.64 -13.26
N GLU A 118 1.80 -21.83 -12.35
CA GLU A 118 2.43 -23.14 -12.18
C GLU A 118 1.38 -24.09 -11.57
N GLN A 119 1.33 -25.33 -12.05
CA GLN A 119 0.27 -26.33 -11.80
C GLN A 119 -0.05 -26.67 -10.33
N GLU A 120 0.65 -26.08 -9.36
CA GLU A 120 0.56 -26.43 -7.94
C GLU A 120 0.06 -25.29 -7.03
N ARG A 121 -0.14 -24.08 -7.54
CA ARG A 121 -0.65 -22.96 -6.73
C ARG A 121 -2.16 -22.97 -6.72
N THR A 122 -2.70 -23.40 -5.61
CA THR A 122 -4.14 -23.22 -5.34
C THR A 122 -4.40 -21.76 -5.01
N GLU A 123 -5.14 -21.09 -5.87
CA GLU A 123 -5.69 -19.77 -5.56
C GLU A 123 -6.67 -19.91 -4.40
N CYS A 124 -6.38 -19.26 -3.31
CA CYS A 124 -7.25 -19.26 -2.14
C CYS A 124 -7.44 -17.85 -1.61
N PHE A 125 -8.56 -17.63 -0.94
CA PHE A 125 -8.75 -16.43 -0.16
C PHE A 125 -7.85 -16.49 1.08
N PHE A 126 -6.96 -15.52 1.21
CA PHE A 126 -6.14 -15.36 2.41
C PHE A 126 -6.50 -14.06 3.14
N PRO A 127 -6.42 -14.05 4.46
CA PRO A 127 -6.74 -12.88 5.26
C PRO A 127 -5.68 -11.80 5.05
N THR A 128 -6.13 -10.55 4.89
CA THR A 128 -5.27 -9.39 4.63
C THR A 128 -5.44 -8.27 5.64
N CYS A 129 -6.60 -8.22 6.33
CA CYS A 129 -6.84 -7.22 7.36
C CYS A 129 -7.74 -7.80 8.45
N TRP A 130 -7.41 -7.56 9.71
CA TRP A 130 -8.17 -7.97 10.90
C TRP A 130 -8.65 -6.72 11.62
N TYR A 131 -9.95 -6.60 11.78
CA TYR A 131 -10.57 -5.43 12.41
C TYR A 131 -10.74 -5.61 13.90
N LEU A 132 -10.66 -4.51 14.66
CA LEU A 132 -10.87 -4.48 16.11
C LEU A 132 -12.30 -4.92 16.44
N THR A 133 -12.46 -6.00 17.19
CA THR A 133 -13.78 -6.55 17.58
C THR A 133 -14.13 -6.30 19.03
N SER A 134 -13.14 -6.21 19.90
CA SER A 134 -13.35 -6.01 21.33
C SER A 134 -12.23 -5.21 21.97
N VAL A 135 -12.58 -4.36 22.94
CA VAL A 135 -11.66 -3.72 23.87
C VAL A 135 -12.05 -4.13 25.27
N LYS A 136 -11.09 -4.68 26.03
CA LYS A 136 -11.29 -5.13 27.40
C LYS A 136 -10.40 -4.37 28.39
N ASP A 137 -10.87 -4.25 29.62
CA ASP A 137 -10.07 -3.72 30.71
C ASP A 137 -9.01 -4.74 31.18
N ILE A 138 -8.21 -4.34 32.17
CA ILE A 138 -7.16 -5.17 32.80
C ILE A 138 -7.70 -6.43 33.47
N TYR A 139 -9.00 -6.48 33.75
CA TYR A 139 -9.68 -7.63 34.38
C TYR A 139 -10.35 -8.54 33.35
N GLY A 140 -10.29 -8.18 32.08
CA GLY A 140 -10.91 -8.92 30.96
C GLY A 140 -12.38 -8.57 30.72
N ASN A 141 -12.93 -7.54 31.37
CA ASN A 141 -14.30 -7.09 31.12
C ASN A 141 -14.35 -6.32 29.78
N GLU A 142 -15.31 -6.67 28.94
CA GLU A 142 -15.52 -5.98 27.65
C GLU A 142 -16.05 -4.56 27.89
N ILE A 143 -15.29 -3.55 27.42
CA ILE A 143 -15.67 -2.15 27.48
C ILE A 143 -16.36 -1.73 26.18
N TYR A 144 -15.78 -2.11 25.05
CA TYR A 144 -16.31 -1.83 23.73
C TYR A 144 -16.38 -3.11 22.90
N LYS A 145 -17.46 -3.23 22.12
CA LYS A 145 -17.64 -4.25 21.10
C LYS A 145 -17.88 -3.59 19.76
N PHE A 146 -17.25 -4.13 18.69
CA PHE A 146 -17.36 -3.65 17.32
C PHE A 146 -17.97 -4.76 16.46
N GLU A 147 -18.99 -4.44 15.69
CA GLU A 147 -19.64 -5.37 14.79
C GLU A 147 -19.47 -4.92 13.33
N TYR A 148 -19.24 -5.88 12.46
CA TYR A 148 -18.97 -5.64 11.04
C TYR A 148 -19.96 -6.37 10.16
N GLU A 149 -20.05 -5.96 8.91
CA GLU A 149 -20.78 -6.67 7.87
C GLU A 149 -19.93 -6.80 6.61
N ARG A 150 -20.02 -7.96 5.94
CA ARG A 150 -19.32 -8.19 4.68
C ARG A 150 -20.00 -7.47 3.54
N GLY A 151 -19.22 -6.74 2.75
CA GLY A 151 -19.66 -6.06 1.54
C GLY A 151 -19.61 -6.94 0.29
N LYS A 152 -19.89 -6.33 -0.86
CA LYS A 152 -19.63 -6.92 -2.17
C LYS A 152 -18.14 -6.97 -2.46
N PHE A 153 -17.75 -7.84 -3.37
CA PHE A 153 -16.37 -7.89 -3.84
C PHE A 153 -15.95 -6.58 -4.50
N ILE A 154 -14.66 -6.25 -4.30
CA ILE A 154 -13.97 -5.15 -4.98
C ILE A 154 -12.86 -5.78 -5.81
N ALA A 155 -12.79 -5.42 -7.11
CA ALA A 155 -11.69 -5.82 -7.98
C ALA A 155 -10.72 -4.66 -8.15
N GLN A 156 -9.43 -4.93 -7.97
CA GLN A 156 -8.33 -3.99 -8.16
C GLN A 156 -7.37 -4.56 -9.18
N PHE A 157 -6.98 -3.75 -10.18
CA PHE A 157 -6.08 -4.15 -11.23
C PHE A 157 -4.94 -3.17 -11.39
N TYR A 158 -3.81 -3.66 -11.90
CA TYR A 158 -2.63 -2.87 -12.26
C TYR A 158 -2.01 -3.42 -13.55
N LEU A 159 -1.25 -2.57 -14.24
CA LEU A 159 -0.47 -2.98 -15.40
C LEU A 159 0.82 -3.66 -14.95
N ASP A 160 1.12 -4.81 -15.55
CA ASP A 160 2.35 -5.58 -15.35
C ASP A 160 2.88 -6.04 -16.71
N GLU A 161 3.46 -5.11 -17.46
CA GLU A 161 4.01 -5.36 -18.79
C GLU A 161 5.47 -5.76 -18.69
N GLU A 162 5.81 -6.88 -19.27
CA GLU A 162 7.18 -7.39 -19.38
C GLU A 162 7.52 -7.69 -20.86
N MET A 163 8.71 -7.31 -21.26
CA MET A 163 9.28 -7.66 -22.55
C MET A 163 10.64 -8.31 -22.36
N ILE A 164 10.90 -9.40 -23.06
CA ILE A 164 12.19 -10.09 -23.03
C ILE A 164 12.84 -9.97 -24.41
N SER A 165 14.10 -9.54 -24.43
CA SER A 165 14.97 -9.58 -25.60
C SER A 165 16.02 -10.66 -25.38
N VAL A 166 16.20 -11.55 -26.34
CA VAL A 166 17.20 -12.62 -26.30
C VAL A 166 18.21 -12.39 -27.41
N GLU A 167 19.47 -12.19 -27.02
CA GLU A 167 20.60 -12.06 -27.95
C GLU A 167 21.49 -13.30 -27.79
N GLN A 168 21.91 -13.90 -28.91
CA GLN A 168 22.78 -15.09 -28.91
C GLN A 168 24.20 -14.73 -29.36
N TYR A 169 25.19 -15.25 -28.67
CA TYR A 169 26.59 -14.98 -28.90
C TYR A 169 27.40 -16.27 -28.97
N ASP A 170 28.38 -16.32 -29.90
CA ASP A 170 29.44 -17.32 -29.95
C ASP A 170 30.65 -16.80 -29.17
N LYS A 171 31.25 -17.66 -28.34
CA LYS A 171 32.41 -17.32 -27.54
C LYS A 171 33.69 -17.16 -28.41
N VAL A 172 33.77 -17.92 -29.50
CA VAL A 172 35.01 -17.97 -30.31
C VAL A 172 35.23 -16.69 -31.08
N ASP A 173 34.16 -16.12 -31.67
CA ASP A 173 34.26 -14.96 -32.53
C ASP A 173 33.58 -13.71 -31.96
N GLY A 174 32.89 -13.81 -30.85
CA GLY A 174 32.07 -12.73 -30.28
C GLY A 174 30.93 -12.30 -31.21
N LEU A 175 30.59 -13.14 -32.19
CA LEU A 175 29.59 -12.86 -33.20
C LEU A 175 28.18 -12.95 -32.59
N HIS A 176 27.42 -11.94 -32.88
CA HIS A 176 26.00 -11.83 -32.54
C HIS A 176 25.16 -12.51 -33.63
N TYR A 177 24.45 -13.59 -33.30
CA TYR A 177 23.70 -14.41 -34.26
C TYR A 177 22.27 -13.94 -34.53
N GLY A 178 21.74 -13.06 -33.71
CA GLY A 178 20.39 -12.56 -33.89
C GLY A 178 19.80 -12.04 -32.58
N THR A 179 18.79 -11.21 -32.71
CA THR A 179 18.00 -10.71 -31.58
C THR A 179 16.56 -11.15 -31.79
N ASP A 180 16.09 -12.04 -30.94
CA ASP A 180 14.69 -12.40 -30.90
C ASP A 180 14.00 -11.61 -29.79
N PHE A 181 13.02 -10.78 -30.17
CA PHE A 181 12.15 -10.14 -29.19
C PHE A 181 10.99 -11.07 -28.88
N VAL A 182 11.00 -11.64 -27.69
CA VAL A 182 9.88 -12.40 -27.17
C VAL A 182 9.11 -11.48 -26.22
N ALA A 183 8.00 -10.94 -26.70
CA ALA A 183 7.04 -10.30 -25.79
C ALA A 183 6.44 -11.38 -24.90
N ASN A 184 6.93 -11.52 -23.70
CA ASN A 184 6.54 -12.62 -22.81
C ASN A 184 5.16 -12.42 -22.19
N ASN A 185 4.55 -11.25 -22.36
CA ASN A 185 3.27 -10.90 -21.76
C ASN A 185 2.24 -10.36 -22.73
N SER A 186 2.36 -10.71 -23.99
CA SER A 186 1.37 -10.29 -24.98
C SER A 186 -0.05 -10.77 -24.68
N LEU A 187 -0.21 -11.80 -23.84
CA LEU A 187 -1.54 -12.32 -23.48
C LEU A 187 -2.12 -11.68 -22.23
N PHE A 188 -1.30 -11.30 -21.23
CA PHE A 188 -1.80 -10.86 -19.93
C PHE A 188 -0.92 -9.75 -19.29
N PRO A 189 -1.02 -8.48 -19.77
CA PRO A 189 -0.24 -7.37 -19.21
C PRO A 189 -0.82 -6.82 -17.90
N TYR A 190 -1.65 -7.59 -17.20
CA TYR A 190 -2.35 -7.12 -16.01
C TYR A 190 -2.13 -8.07 -14.84
N GLY A 191 -1.95 -7.49 -13.66
CA GLY A 191 -2.12 -8.16 -12.39
C GLY A 191 -3.31 -7.58 -11.65
N GLY A 192 -3.72 -8.23 -10.56
CA GLY A 192 -4.80 -7.71 -9.75
C GLY A 192 -5.25 -8.65 -8.65
N SER A 193 -6.22 -8.19 -7.89
CA SER A 193 -6.84 -8.94 -6.80
C SER A 193 -8.35 -8.74 -6.75
N LEU A 194 -9.04 -9.76 -6.26
CA LEU A 194 -10.42 -9.71 -5.85
C LEU A 194 -10.45 -9.67 -4.32
N ASN A 195 -10.97 -8.58 -3.77
CA ASN A 195 -11.01 -8.34 -2.35
C ASN A 195 -12.44 -8.52 -1.83
N SER A 196 -12.58 -9.20 -0.70
CA SER A 196 -13.84 -9.36 0.03
C SER A 196 -13.76 -8.54 1.32
N PRO A 197 -14.19 -7.27 1.29
CA PRO A 197 -14.07 -6.35 2.41
C PRO A 197 -15.17 -6.54 3.43
N VAL A 198 -14.91 -6.11 4.68
CA VAL A 198 -15.91 -5.90 5.71
C VAL A 198 -15.99 -4.44 6.10
N TYR A 199 -17.14 -4.02 6.60
CA TYR A 199 -17.43 -2.64 6.97
C TYR A 199 -17.95 -2.56 8.40
N LEU A 200 -17.48 -1.59 9.16
CA LEU A 200 -17.97 -1.35 10.52
C LEU A 200 -19.46 -1.02 10.49
N LYS A 201 -20.24 -1.74 11.28
CA LYS A 201 -21.69 -1.61 11.38
C LYS A 201 -22.13 -0.91 12.65
N SER A 202 -21.55 -1.29 13.80
CA SER A 202 -21.92 -0.68 15.09
C SER A 202 -20.80 -0.76 16.11
N ILE A 203 -20.85 0.17 17.07
CA ILE A 203 -20.03 0.18 18.28
C ILE A 203 -20.96 0.19 19.47
N THR A 204 -20.75 -0.74 20.40
CA THR A 204 -21.50 -0.83 21.66
C THR A 204 -20.58 -0.76 22.85
N SER A 205 -21.07 -0.27 23.97
CA SER A 205 -20.41 -0.28 25.28
C SER A 205 -21.41 -0.69 26.34
N ASN A 206 -21.08 -1.71 27.13
CA ASN A 206 -21.96 -2.22 28.20
C ASN A 206 -23.42 -2.44 27.75
N GLY A 207 -23.60 -2.97 26.53
CA GLY A 207 -24.93 -3.22 25.94
C GLY A 207 -25.64 -1.98 25.38
N THR A 208 -25.04 -0.79 25.47
CA THR A 208 -25.57 0.44 24.90
C THR A 208 -24.91 0.71 23.55
N THR A 209 -25.70 0.94 22.50
CA THR A 209 -25.21 1.34 21.18
C THR A 209 -24.70 2.78 21.22
N LEU A 210 -23.43 2.98 20.93
CA LEU A 210 -22.79 4.29 20.86
C LEU A 210 -22.79 4.88 19.45
N ALA A 211 -22.63 4.02 18.44
CA ALA A 211 -22.60 4.44 17.04
C ALA A 211 -23.17 3.36 16.14
N VAL A 212 -23.90 3.78 15.10
CA VAL A 212 -24.36 2.93 13.97
C VAL A 212 -23.86 3.56 12.68
N PHE A 213 -23.21 2.76 11.84
CA PHE A 213 -22.62 3.18 10.58
C PHE A 213 -23.51 2.74 9.41
N HIS A 214 -23.95 3.69 8.60
CA HIS A 214 -24.76 3.45 7.42
C HIS A 214 -23.93 3.64 6.16
N SER A 215 -23.72 2.57 5.44
CA SER A 215 -22.95 2.58 4.20
C SER A 215 -23.75 1.95 3.07
N GLU A 216 -23.50 2.41 1.84
CA GLU A 216 -24.20 1.97 0.63
C GLU A 216 -23.20 1.63 -0.47
N ASP A 217 -23.54 0.61 -1.26
CA ASP A 217 -22.79 0.32 -2.47
C ASP A 217 -22.98 1.45 -3.50
N THR A 218 -21.90 1.83 -4.18
CA THR A 218 -21.99 2.82 -5.25
C THR A 218 -22.81 2.28 -6.44
N ASP A 219 -23.44 3.17 -7.17
CA ASP A 219 -24.14 2.87 -8.42
C ASP A 219 -23.19 2.55 -9.59
N ILE A 220 -21.90 2.92 -9.46
CA ILE A 220 -20.86 2.72 -10.48
C ILE A 220 -20.21 1.34 -10.30
N PRO A 221 -20.35 0.42 -11.28
CA PRO A 221 -19.64 -0.85 -11.26
C PRO A 221 -18.12 -0.65 -11.37
N THR A 222 -17.35 -1.52 -10.75
CA THR A 222 -15.87 -1.46 -10.78
C THR A 222 -15.32 -1.48 -12.22
N LYS A 223 -15.99 -2.15 -13.16
CA LYS A 223 -15.59 -2.15 -14.59
C LYS A 223 -15.45 -0.74 -15.19
N ASN A 224 -16.20 0.26 -14.68
CA ASN A 224 -16.14 1.62 -15.21
C ASN A 224 -14.83 2.33 -14.85
N TYR A 225 -14.09 1.82 -13.87
CA TYR A 225 -12.74 2.27 -13.53
C TYR A 225 -11.65 1.63 -14.40
N TYR A 226 -12.02 0.57 -15.17
CA TYR A 226 -11.14 -0.19 -16.04
C TYR A 226 -11.78 -0.41 -17.42
N PRO A 227 -12.11 0.67 -18.16
CA PRO A 227 -12.90 0.57 -19.39
C PRO A 227 -12.19 -0.21 -20.51
N ASN A 228 -10.87 -0.23 -20.51
CA ASN A 228 -10.06 -0.91 -21.52
C ASN A 228 -9.65 -2.34 -21.12
N LEU A 229 -10.03 -2.79 -19.93
CA LEU A 229 -9.74 -4.14 -19.48
C LEU A 229 -10.68 -5.14 -20.18
N ASP A 230 -10.13 -5.91 -21.12
CA ASP A 230 -10.88 -6.98 -21.81
C ASP A 230 -10.83 -8.28 -21.02
N VAL A 231 -11.78 -8.43 -20.11
CA VAL A 231 -11.90 -9.62 -19.25
C VAL A 231 -12.30 -10.86 -20.05
N ASN A 232 -12.97 -10.70 -21.20
CA ASN A 232 -13.45 -11.84 -21.98
C ASN A 232 -12.34 -12.57 -22.74
N ASN A 233 -11.34 -11.84 -23.25
CA ASN A 233 -10.17 -12.45 -23.88
C ASN A 233 -9.30 -13.22 -22.91
N TYR A 234 -9.27 -12.80 -21.66
CA TYR A 234 -8.57 -13.48 -20.58
C TYR A 234 -9.15 -14.84 -20.23
N TYR A 235 -10.45 -14.96 -20.31
CA TYR A 235 -11.15 -16.19 -19.95
C TYR A 235 -10.88 -17.33 -20.92
N MET A 236 -10.64 -17.02 -22.19
CA MET A 236 -10.44 -18.04 -23.22
C MET A 236 -9.03 -18.69 -23.20
N GLY A 237 -8.04 -18.06 -22.59
CA GLY A 237 -6.65 -18.55 -22.53
C GLY A 237 -6.26 -19.27 -21.23
N ALA A 238 -6.97 -19.03 -20.15
CA ALA A 238 -6.58 -19.50 -18.82
C ALA A 238 -7.65 -20.42 -18.23
N VAL A 239 -7.59 -21.69 -18.57
CA VAL A 239 -8.45 -22.76 -17.97
C VAL A 239 -8.27 -22.83 -16.44
N TYR A 240 -7.24 -22.16 -15.89
CA TYR A 240 -6.85 -22.21 -14.48
C TYR A 240 -7.21 -20.96 -13.67
N ASP A 241 -7.48 -19.79 -14.30
CA ASP A 241 -7.87 -18.56 -13.61
C ASP A 241 -9.40 -18.43 -13.39
N GLY A 242 -10.10 -19.54 -13.42
CA GLY A 242 -11.56 -19.56 -13.34
C GLY A 242 -12.15 -19.19 -11.97
N LEU A 243 -11.38 -19.32 -10.88
CA LEU A 243 -11.88 -19.11 -9.52
C LEU A 243 -12.31 -17.67 -9.23
N PRO A 244 -11.50 -16.61 -9.53
CA PRO A 244 -11.94 -15.24 -9.31
C PRO A 244 -13.20 -14.91 -10.11
N PHE A 245 -13.30 -15.37 -11.36
CA PHE A 245 -14.50 -15.18 -12.17
C PHE A 245 -15.72 -15.93 -11.64
N TYR A 246 -15.53 -17.11 -11.09
CA TYR A 246 -16.60 -17.88 -10.45
C TYR A 246 -17.20 -17.10 -9.28
N TYR A 247 -16.37 -16.51 -8.42
CA TYR A 247 -16.83 -15.72 -7.27
C TYR A 247 -17.57 -14.45 -7.68
N LEU A 248 -17.19 -13.83 -8.80
CA LEU A 248 -17.84 -12.63 -9.32
C LEU A 248 -19.22 -12.92 -9.96
N GLN A 249 -19.49 -14.15 -10.37
CA GLN A 249 -20.76 -14.52 -11.00
C GLN A 249 -21.90 -14.69 -10.00
N THR A 250 -21.58 -14.83 -8.71
CA THR A 250 -22.57 -15.11 -7.68
C THR A 250 -22.91 -13.84 -6.92
N ASP A 251 -24.12 -13.31 -7.12
CA ASP A 251 -24.68 -12.27 -6.25
C ASP A 251 -25.02 -12.83 -4.85
N ASP A 252 -24.98 -14.14 -4.69
CA ASP A 252 -25.30 -14.82 -3.45
C ASP A 252 -24.02 -15.03 -2.61
N LYS A 253 -24.07 -14.61 -1.35
CA LYS A 253 -23.00 -14.80 -0.36
C LYS A 253 -22.72 -16.29 -0.06
N ASP A 254 -23.60 -17.18 -0.49
CA ASP A 254 -23.46 -18.63 -0.31
C ASP A 254 -22.95 -19.30 -1.59
N ILE A 255 -21.67 -19.12 -1.86
CA ILE A 255 -20.97 -19.70 -3.01
C ILE A 255 -21.08 -21.24 -3.05
N ARG A 256 -21.36 -21.89 -1.93
CA ARG A 256 -21.54 -23.34 -1.81
C ARG A 256 -22.74 -23.90 -2.60
N LYS A 257 -23.67 -23.06 -3.03
CA LYS A 257 -24.90 -23.48 -3.74
C LYS A 257 -24.72 -23.64 -5.24
N TYR A 258 -23.64 -23.13 -5.82
CA TYR A 258 -23.48 -23.14 -7.26
C TYR A 258 -22.66 -24.34 -7.73
N GLN A 259 -23.31 -25.28 -8.39
CA GLN A 259 -22.63 -26.30 -9.17
C GLN A 259 -22.15 -25.68 -10.49
N TYR A 260 -20.85 -25.67 -10.69
CA TYR A 260 -20.25 -25.29 -11.97
C TYR A 260 -20.73 -26.30 -13.04
N THR A 261 -21.44 -25.82 -14.02
CA THR A 261 -21.72 -26.58 -15.24
C THR A 261 -20.68 -26.17 -16.26
N GLN A 262 -19.90 -27.13 -16.75
CA GLN A 262 -18.88 -26.94 -17.81
C GLN A 262 -19.44 -26.37 -19.14
N GLN A 263 -20.72 -26.12 -19.21
CA GLN A 263 -21.40 -25.61 -20.40
C GLN A 263 -21.69 -24.13 -20.27
N GLY A 264 -20.97 -23.32 -21.03
CA GLY A 264 -21.47 -22.04 -21.46
C GLY A 264 -21.06 -20.80 -20.71
N VAL A 265 -19.78 -20.58 -20.57
CA VAL A 265 -19.25 -19.27 -20.18
C VAL A 265 -19.38 -18.20 -21.28
N SER A 266 -19.80 -18.58 -22.46
CA SER A 266 -19.95 -17.71 -23.64
C SER A 266 -21.10 -16.67 -23.55
N SER A 267 -21.89 -16.66 -22.50
CA SER A 267 -23.00 -15.71 -22.33
C SER A 267 -22.94 -14.84 -21.09
N ILE A 268 -21.83 -14.80 -20.38
CA ILE A 268 -21.73 -14.06 -19.12
C ILE A 268 -21.46 -12.58 -19.42
N SER A 269 -22.34 -11.73 -18.93
CA SER A 269 -22.06 -10.29 -18.81
C SER A 269 -20.78 -10.12 -18.00
N ASN A 270 -19.91 -9.17 -18.41
CA ASN A 270 -18.64 -8.88 -17.75
C ASN A 270 -18.77 -9.00 -16.21
N PRO A 271 -18.06 -9.96 -15.57
CA PRO A 271 -18.26 -10.27 -14.14
C PRO A 271 -17.94 -9.08 -13.21
N LEU A 272 -17.14 -8.11 -13.67
CA LEU A 272 -16.89 -6.87 -12.94
C LEU A 272 -18.12 -5.97 -12.80
N ASN A 273 -19.22 -6.29 -13.48
CA ASN A 273 -20.49 -5.62 -13.25
C ASN A 273 -21.06 -5.85 -11.85
N ALA A 274 -20.74 -6.97 -11.21
CA ALA A 274 -21.21 -7.32 -9.87
C ALA A 274 -20.39 -6.64 -8.75
N THR A 275 -19.17 -6.18 -9.04
CA THR A 275 -18.31 -5.55 -8.04
C THR A 275 -18.70 -4.08 -7.82
N ARG A 276 -18.66 -3.63 -6.56
CA ARG A 276 -19.02 -2.27 -6.16
C ARG A 276 -18.08 -1.76 -5.09
N LEU A 277 -17.73 -0.50 -5.19
CA LEU A 277 -17.21 0.23 -4.05
C LEU A 277 -18.36 0.56 -3.10
N ARG A 278 -18.07 0.68 -1.82
CA ARG A 278 -19.04 1.06 -0.80
C ARG A 278 -18.64 2.37 -0.15
N MET A 279 -19.60 3.24 0.10
CA MET A 279 -19.38 4.55 0.70
C MET A 279 -20.13 4.67 2.01
N LEU A 280 -19.47 5.24 3.01
CA LEU A 280 -20.11 5.63 4.27
C LEU A 280 -21.03 6.84 3.99
N LYS A 281 -22.31 6.74 4.34
CA LYS A 281 -23.32 7.78 4.15
C LYS A 281 -23.61 8.57 5.41
N SER A 282 -23.74 7.87 6.53
CA SER A 282 -23.98 8.52 7.81
C SER A 282 -23.49 7.68 8.98
N ILE A 283 -23.32 8.34 10.12
CA ILE A 283 -23.07 7.72 11.43
C ILE A 283 -24.09 8.29 12.39
N ASP A 284 -24.93 7.42 12.97
CA ASP A 284 -25.80 7.79 14.08
C ASP A 284 -25.01 7.62 15.38
N LEU A 285 -24.66 8.71 16.00
CA LEU A 285 -24.13 8.76 17.36
C LEU A 285 -25.28 9.02 18.34
N TYR A 286 -25.08 8.77 19.63
CA TYR A 286 -26.12 8.85 20.64
C TYR A 286 -26.93 10.17 20.64
N TYR A 287 -26.30 11.31 20.31
CA TYR A 287 -26.94 12.62 20.25
C TYR A 287 -26.70 13.41 18.96
N ILE A 288 -25.95 12.85 18.04
CA ILE A 288 -25.49 13.55 16.84
C ILE A 288 -25.59 12.59 15.64
N ASN A 289 -26.22 13.06 14.58
CA ASN A 289 -26.10 12.41 13.27
C ASN A 289 -24.98 13.09 12.48
N VAL A 290 -24.11 12.29 11.86
CA VAL A 290 -23.04 12.75 10.96
C VAL A 290 -23.33 12.22 9.59
N THR A 291 -23.45 13.10 8.59
CA THR A 291 -23.68 12.73 7.20
C THR A 291 -22.49 13.07 6.32
N PHE A 292 -22.28 12.29 5.27
CA PHE A 292 -21.19 12.43 4.32
C PHE A 292 -21.75 12.61 2.92
N ASP A 293 -21.40 13.72 2.28
CA ASP A 293 -21.75 14.03 0.89
C ASP A 293 -20.52 13.95 0.00
N TYR A 294 -20.67 13.27 -1.13
CA TYR A 294 -19.58 13.00 -2.07
C TYR A 294 -19.86 13.69 -3.40
N GLY A 295 -18.78 14.12 -4.07
CA GLY A 295 -18.86 14.66 -5.41
C GLY A 295 -19.43 13.65 -6.42
N THR A 296 -19.81 14.17 -7.57
CA THR A 296 -20.35 13.38 -8.69
C THR A 296 -19.27 12.82 -9.59
N GLU A 297 -18.00 13.20 -9.38
CA GLU A 297 -16.86 12.66 -10.07
C GLU A 297 -16.77 11.14 -9.86
N LYS A 298 -16.19 10.45 -10.81
CA LYS A 298 -16.05 8.99 -10.77
C LYS A 298 -15.39 8.50 -9.47
N ASN A 299 -14.38 9.22 -8.97
CA ASN A 299 -13.65 8.87 -7.76
C ASN A 299 -14.36 9.28 -6.45
N ARG A 300 -15.53 9.93 -6.54
CA ARG A 300 -16.40 10.22 -5.38
C ARG A 300 -15.65 10.85 -4.19
N PHE A 301 -15.00 12.00 -4.41
CA PHE A 301 -14.35 12.74 -3.33
C PHE A 301 -15.36 13.23 -2.29
N LEU A 302 -15.01 13.12 -1.01
CA LEU A 302 -15.82 13.65 0.10
C LEU A 302 -15.87 15.18 -0.02
N ARG A 303 -17.08 15.73 -0.17
CA ARG A 303 -17.29 17.19 -0.30
C ARG A 303 -17.74 17.82 1.00
N HIS A 304 -18.65 17.17 1.70
CA HIS A 304 -19.17 17.69 2.96
C HIS A 304 -19.24 16.59 4.01
N MET A 305 -18.95 17.00 5.23
CA MET A 305 -19.21 16.21 6.44
C MET A 305 -20.03 17.09 7.38
N THR A 306 -21.30 16.75 7.59
CA THR A 306 -22.26 17.56 8.32
C THR A 306 -22.62 16.90 9.64
N PHE A 307 -22.56 17.67 10.70
CA PHE A 307 -22.97 17.29 12.05
C PHE A 307 -24.30 17.92 12.37
N GLN A 308 -25.28 17.11 12.72
CA GLN A 308 -26.61 17.55 13.13
C GLN A 308 -26.89 17.11 14.57
N PRO A 309 -26.70 18.00 15.54
CA PRO A 309 -26.97 17.70 16.95
C PRO A 309 -28.46 17.90 17.27
N GLY A 310 -29.28 16.85 17.08
CA GLY A 310 -30.72 16.88 17.31
C GLY A 310 -31.45 17.92 16.45
N GLU A 311 -32.21 18.82 17.06
CA GLU A 311 -32.94 19.90 16.36
C GLU A 311 -32.14 21.20 16.17
N LYS A 312 -30.84 21.22 16.50
CA LYS A 312 -29.97 22.38 16.37
C LYS A 312 -29.51 22.58 14.94
N GLU A 313 -28.92 23.79 14.68
CA GLU A 313 -28.34 24.11 13.39
C GLU A 313 -27.24 23.12 12.97
N GLU A 314 -27.21 22.82 11.71
CA GLU A 314 -26.21 21.95 11.09
C GLU A 314 -24.83 22.65 11.08
N ASN A 315 -23.79 21.89 11.36
CA ASN A 315 -22.40 22.32 11.26
C ASN A 315 -21.70 21.46 10.23
N SER A 316 -21.10 22.06 9.22
CA SER A 316 -20.52 21.33 8.09
C SER A 316 -19.05 21.69 7.88
N TYR A 317 -18.23 20.66 7.64
CA TYR A 317 -16.92 20.79 7.02
C TYR A 317 -17.09 20.68 5.52
N THR A 318 -16.40 21.56 4.74
CA THR A 318 -16.33 21.46 3.28
C THR A 318 -14.90 21.17 2.86
N PHE A 319 -14.74 20.21 1.95
CA PHE A 319 -13.44 19.76 1.42
C PHE A 319 -13.35 20.09 -0.06
N ASN A 320 -12.34 20.86 -0.46
CA ASN A 320 -12.08 21.19 -1.83
C ASN A 320 -10.79 20.53 -2.33
N TYR A 321 -10.78 20.14 -3.61
CA TYR A 321 -9.70 19.39 -4.21
C TYR A 321 -9.24 20.05 -5.50
N TYR A 322 -7.97 19.85 -5.85
CA TYR A 322 -7.38 20.38 -7.06
C TYR A 322 -7.84 19.57 -8.28
N PHE A 323 -8.77 20.13 -9.07
CA PHE A 323 -9.29 19.57 -10.32
C PHE A 323 -9.43 18.03 -10.33
N PRO A 324 -10.22 17.43 -9.44
CA PRO A 324 -10.34 15.98 -9.35
C PRO A 324 -10.97 15.36 -10.60
N GLU A 325 -11.72 16.14 -11.38
CA GLU A 325 -12.30 15.76 -12.67
C GLU A 325 -11.24 15.49 -13.75
N ASN A 326 -10.01 16.00 -13.58
CA ASN A 326 -8.90 15.80 -14.52
C ASN A 326 -8.14 14.50 -14.26
N LEU A 327 -8.49 13.76 -13.22
CA LEU A 327 -7.95 12.41 -13.02
C LEU A 327 -8.35 11.50 -14.18
N PRO A 328 -7.49 10.55 -14.58
CA PRO A 328 -7.77 9.67 -15.71
C PRO A 328 -9.05 8.87 -15.49
N ALA A 329 -9.83 8.73 -16.56
CA ALA A 329 -11.04 7.91 -16.54
C ALA A 329 -10.73 6.41 -16.41
N ASP A 330 -9.53 5.98 -16.82
CA ASP A 330 -9.04 4.62 -16.74
C ASP A 330 -7.96 4.52 -15.67
N CYS A 331 -8.17 3.67 -14.66
CA CYS A 331 -7.21 3.40 -13.61
C CYS A 331 -5.97 2.61 -14.11
N LEU A 332 -6.05 1.99 -15.29
CA LEU A 332 -4.93 1.34 -15.96
C LEU A 332 -4.19 2.28 -16.92
N THR A 333 -4.19 3.57 -16.64
CA THR A 333 -3.47 4.52 -17.46
C THR A 333 -1.95 4.29 -17.41
N LYS A 334 -1.29 4.39 -18.58
CA LYS A 334 0.18 4.40 -18.69
C LYS A 334 0.80 5.77 -18.42
N LYS A 335 -0.04 6.79 -18.17
CA LYS A 335 0.40 8.15 -17.87
C LYS A 335 0.71 8.30 -16.39
N THR A 336 1.80 7.67 -15.99
CA THR A 336 2.31 7.74 -14.62
C THR A 336 3.81 8.02 -14.62
N ASP A 337 4.29 8.61 -13.52
CA ASP A 337 5.71 8.59 -13.23
C ASP A 337 6.16 7.20 -12.76
N ASP A 338 7.45 7.03 -12.50
CA ASP A 338 8.00 5.72 -12.13
C ASP A 338 7.60 5.25 -10.72
N TRP A 339 6.95 6.10 -9.92
CA TRP A 339 6.35 5.75 -8.63
C TRP A 339 4.83 5.56 -8.69
N GLY A 340 4.25 5.67 -9.89
CA GLY A 340 2.82 5.45 -10.11
C GLY A 340 1.93 6.68 -9.95
N TYR A 341 2.48 7.87 -9.69
CA TYR A 341 1.70 9.12 -9.64
C TYR A 341 1.34 9.58 -11.04
N TYR A 342 0.14 10.13 -11.18
CA TYR A 342 -0.37 10.55 -12.48
C TYR A 342 0.49 11.67 -13.09
N ASN A 343 0.85 11.46 -14.35
CA ASN A 343 1.49 12.44 -15.23
C ASN A 343 0.47 12.87 -16.27
N SER A 344 0.13 14.16 -16.31
CA SER A 344 -0.88 14.71 -17.24
C SER A 344 -0.53 14.50 -18.73
N GLY A 345 0.70 14.06 -19.03
CA GLY A 345 1.24 13.89 -20.37
C GLY A 345 1.83 15.17 -20.95
N THR A 346 1.86 16.26 -20.17
CA THR A 346 2.53 17.51 -20.55
C THR A 346 4.03 17.47 -20.26
N THR A 347 4.45 16.58 -19.36
CA THR A 347 5.85 16.41 -18.96
C THR A 347 6.36 15.05 -19.48
N ALA A 348 7.23 15.09 -20.50
CA ALA A 348 7.87 13.90 -21.03
C ALA A 348 9.04 13.45 -20.15
N LYS A 349 9.37 12.16 -20.21
CA LYS A 349 10.64 11.64 -19.67
C LYS A 349 11.78 12.11 -20.58
N ASP A 350 12.75 12.80 -19.99
CA ASP A 350 13.98 13.24 -20.67
C ASP A 350 15.16 13.23 -19.69
N GLU A 351 16.33 13.68 -20.13
CA GLU A 351 17.54 13.70 -19.29
C GLU A 351 17.39 14.55 -18.03
N SER A 352 16.58 15.60 -18.08
CA SER A 352 16.29 16.48 -16.93
C SER A 352 15.21 15.94 -16.01
N ASN A 353 14.34 15.09 -16.53
CA ASN A 353 13.23 14.47 -15.82
C ASN A 353 13.07 12.98 -16.23
N PRO A 354 14.06 12.14 -15.95
CA PRO A 354 14.08 10.75 -16.42
C PRO A 354 12.94 9.90 -15.89
N TYR A 355 12.32 10.33 -14.79
CA TYR A 355 11.24 9.61 -14.11
C TYR A 355 9.84 10.11 -14.44
N GLY A 356 9.71 11.14 -15.28
CA GLY A 356 8.43 11.66 -15.72
C GLY A 356 7.62 12.38 -14.62
N ILE A 357 8.29 13.05 -13.69
CA ILE A 357 7.62 13.76 -12.58
C ILE A 357 6.85 14.97 -13.10
N ASP A 358 5.57 15.03 -12.77
CA ASP A 358 4.68 16.12 -13.15
C ASP A 358 3.93 16.68 -11.93
N LEU A 359 4.27 17.92 -11.56
CA LEU A 359 3.61 18.59 -10.43
C LEU A 359 2.10 18.75 -10.66
N TYR A 360 1.66 19.08 -11.88
CA TYR A 360 0.25 19.33 -12.16
C TYR A 360 -0.55 18.03 -12.09
N GLY A 361 -0.08 16.97 -12.78
CA GLY A 361 -0.71 15.66 -12.76
C GLY A 361 -0.75 15.05 -11.35
N SER A 362 0.37 15.14 -10.62
CA SER A 362 0.46 14.63 -9.24
C SER A 362 -0.47 15.35 -8.26
N ARG A 363 -0.87 16.59 -8.56
CA ARG A 363 -1.78 17.38 -7.70
C ARG A 363 -3.26 17.11 -7.94
N TYR A 364 -3.67 16.54 -9.09
CA TYR A 364 -5.09 16.28 -9.35
C TYR A 364 -5.67 15.39 -8.23
N GLY A 365 -6.77 15.88 -7.64
CA GLY A 365 -7.39 15.24 -6.49
C GLY A 365 -6.70 15.50 -5.14
N ALA A 366 -5.61 16.29 -5.06
CA ALA A 366 -5.06 16.72 -3.79
C ALA A 366 -5.98 17.71 -3.08
N LEU A 367 -6.09 17.61 -1.77
CA LEU A 367 -6.90 18.52 -0.94
C LEU A 367 -6.30 19.93 -1.01
N THR A 368 -7.07 20.90 -1.49
CA THR A 368 -6.63 22.30 -1.57
C THR A 368 -7.00 23.12 -0.35
N ASP A 369 -8.17 22.88 0.19
CA ASP A 369 -8.62 23.57 1.39
C ASP A 369 -9.73 22.82 2.13
N VAL A 370 -9.85 23.16 3.41
CA VAL A 370 -10.93 22.73 4.31
C VAL A 370 -11.58 23.98 4.88
N VAL A 371 -12.90 24.11 4.70
CA VAL A 371 -13.71 25.10 5.39
C VAL A 371 -14.33 24.46 6.62
N TYR A 372 -14.13 25.08 7.76
CA TYR A 372 -14.61 24.60 9.06
C TYR A 372 -16.05 25.06 9.33
N PRO A 373 -16.79 24.40 10.24
CA PRO A 373 -18.15 24.81 10.61
C PRO A 373 -18.24 26.25 11.13
N THR A 374 -17.16 26.79 11.65
CA THR A 374 -17.06 28.18 12.13
C THR A 374 -16.86 29.19 10.99
N GLY A 375 -16.77 28.75 9.73
CA GLY A 375 -16.46 29.59 8.57
C GLY A 375 -14.95 29.77 8.32
N GLY A 376 -14.09 29.47 9.30
CA GLY A 376 -12.64 29.50 9.12
C GLY A 376 -12.18 28.51 8.03
N LYS A 377 -11.00 28.79 7.43
CA LYS A 377 -10.51 28.03 6.29
C LYS A 377 -9.01 27.75 6.42
N SER A 378 -8.60 26.50 6.15
CA SER A 378 -7.19 26.13 5.96
C SER A 378 -6.93 25.77 4.51
N CYS A 379 -5.92 26.40 3.89
CA CYS A 379 -5.49 26.14 2.51
C CYS A 379 -4.13 25.46 2.50
N PHE A 380 -3.93 24.53 1.55
CA PHE A 380 -2.74 23.72 1.41
C PHE A 380 -2.11 23.92 0.03
N GLU A 381 -0.79 24.17 0.03
CA GLU A 381 -0.01 24.25 -1.20
C GLU A 381 1.08 23.18 -1.17
N TYR A 382 1.29 22.56 -2.33
CA TYR A 382 2.18 21.38 -2.46
C TYR A 382 3.27 21.62 -3.49
N ASP A 383 4.43 21.01 -3.24
CA ASP A 383 5.49 20.73 -4.21
C ASP A 383 5.59 19.23 -4.45
N VAL A 384 6.23 18.82 -5.56
CA VAL A 384 6.67 17.43 -5.71
C VAL A 384 7.82 17.14 -4.76
N ASN A 385 7.96 15.88 -4.38
CA ASN A 385 9.11 15.45 -3.61
C ASN A 385 10.42 15.64 -4.39
N ASP A 386 11.51 15.91 -3.68
CA ASP A 386 12.85 15.96 -4.21
C ASP A 386 13.85 15.26 -3.27
N TYR A 387 15.03 14.99 -3.77
CA TYR A 387 16.10 14.38 -2.98
C TYR A 387 17.46 15.00 -3.30
N GLY A 388 18.36 15.00 -2.32
CA GLY A 388 19.76 15.41 -2.44
C GLY A 388 20.73 14.24 -2.30
N GLY A 389 20.23 13.06 -1.95
CA GLY A 389 20.96 11.80 -1.89
C GLY A 389 20.12 10.63 -2.38
N CYS A 390 20.74 9.63 -2.99
CA CYS A 390 20.12 8.39 -3.43
C CYS A 390 20.93 7.21 -2.90
N MET A 391 20.28 6.19 -2.37
CA MET A 391 20.95 4.97 -1.95
C MET A 391 21.61 4.30 -3.16
N SER A 392 22.86 3.83 -3.02
CA SER A 392 23.55 3.04 -4.05
C SER A 392 22.84 1.71 -4.29
N ASP A 393 23.01 1.11 -5.47
CA ASP A 393 22.39 -0.18 -5.83
C ASP A 393 22.75 -1.30 -4.86
N ASP A 394 23.95 -1.26 -4.27
CA ASP A 394 24.41 -2.21 -3.25
C ASP A 394 24.01 -1.81 -1.82
N ARG A 395 23.20 -0.77 -1.65
CA ARG A 395 22.68 -0.21 -0.40
C ARG A 395 23.74 0.09 0.69
N SER A 396 25.00 0.19 0.29
CA SER A 396 26.12 0.40 1.24
C SER A 396 26.34 1.85 1.60
N LYS A 397 25.90 2.78 0.77
CA LYS A 397 26.13 4.22 0.94
C LYS A 397 25.03 5.07 0.32
N LEU A 398 24.90 6.29 0.82
CA LEU A 398 24.11 7.32 0.17
C LEU A 398 25.01 8.07 -0.82
N GLU A 399 24.65 8.03 -2.10
CA GLU A 399 25.33 8.79 -3.14
C GLU A 399 24.75 10.20 -3.24
N VAL A 400 25.63 11.18 -3.44
CA VAL A 400 25.20 12.56 -3.68
C VAL A 400 24.62 12.65 -5.08
N LYS A 401 23.30 12.68 -5.15
CA LYS A 401 22.55 12.77 -6.40
C LYS A 401 21.26 13.53 -6.12
N SER A 402 21.05 14.66 -6.79
CA SER A 402 19.84 15.47 -6.63
C SER A 402 18.87 15.22 -7.76
N GLY A 403 17.56 15.23 -7.44
CA GLY A 403 16.52 15.06 -8.43
C GLY A 403 15.13 15.22 -7.80
N LYS A 404 14.10 15.08 -8.65
CA LYS A 404 12.70 14.99 -8.23
C LYS A 404 12.28 13.53 -8.15
N THR A 405 11.29 13.26 -7.30
CA THR A 405 10.68 11.94 -7.14
C THR A 405 9.16 12.06 -7.03
N GLY A 406 8.44 10.96 -7.20
CA GLY A 406 6.97 10.95 -7.20
C GLY A 406 6.37 11.40 -5.86
N GLY A 407 5.11 11.80 -5.91
CA GLY A 407 4.33 12.23 -4.77
C GLY A 407 4.52 13.71 -4.40
N LEU A 408 3.71 14.14 -3.45
CA LEU A 408 3.61 15.53 -3.00
C LEU A 408 4.15 15.69 -1.59
N ARG A 409 4.71 16.86 -1.30
CA ARG A 409 5.02 17.34 0.04
C ARG A 409 4.35 18.69 0.26
N ILE A 410 4.04 18.99 1.51
CA ILE A 410 3.49 20.28 1.85
C ILE A 410 4.53 21.38 1.69
N ARG A 411 4.16 22.47 1.02
CA ARG A 411 5.01 23.66 0.88
C ARG A 411 4.53 24.79 1.78
N LYS A 412 3.19 24.94 1.90
CA LYS A 412 2.62 26.05 2.64
C LYS A 412 1.24 25.70 3.17
N ILE A 413 0.93 26.15 4.38
CA ILE A 413 -0.39 26.08 4.98
C ILE A 413 -0.79 27.52 5.34
N THR A 414 -1.99 27.92 4.92
CA THR A 414 -2.55 29.25 5.19
C THR A 414 -3.90 29.11 5.87
N GLU A 415 -4.09 29.80 6.97
CA GLU A 415 -5.30 29.75 7.79
C GLU A 415 -5.98 31.13 7.80
N TYR A 416 -7.27 31.13 7.57
CA TYR A 416 -8.11 32.33 7.52
C TYR A 416 -9.18 32.32 8.62
N ASP A 417 -9.70 33.51 8.94
CA ASP A 417 -10.75 33.67 9.93
C ASP A 417 -12.11 33.09 9.47
N ASN A 418 -13.11 33.26 10.30
CA ASN A 418 -14.46 32.75 10.08
C ASN A 418 -15.18 33.35 8.84
N ASP A 419 -14.72 34.47 8.31
CA ASP A 419 -15.23 35.03 7.06
C ASP A 419 -14.41 34.56 5.84
N GLY A 420 -13.34 33.80 6.07
CA GLY A 420 -12.43 33.30 5.03
C GLY A 420 -11.60 34.38 4.33
N THR A 421 -11.59 35.61 4.87
CA THR A 421 -10.98 36.78 4.24
C THR A 421 -9.73 37.27 4.93
N LYS A 422 -9.70 37.26 6.27
CA LYS A 422 -8.57 37.76 7.05
C LYS A 422 -7.58 36.61 7.32
N LEU A 423 -6.35 36.81 6.88
CA LEU A 423 -5.24 35.91 7.16
C LEU A 423 -4.95 35.87 8.67
N LEU A 424 -5.04 34.69 9.28
CA LEU A 424 -4.74 34.48 10.70
C LEU A 424 -3.34 33.92 10.90
N ARG A 425 -2.97 32.94 10.07
CA ARG A 425 -1.70 32.24 10.20
C ARG A 425 -1.22 31.75 8.85
N GLN A 426 0.07 31.76 8.65
CA GLN A 426 0.73 31.16 7.48
C GLN A 426 1.99 30.44 7.95
N ARG A 427 2.17 29.21 7.46
CA ARG A 427 3.36 28.40 7.71
C ARG A 427 3.96 27.98 6.38
N GLU A 428 5.25 28.20 6.23
CA GLU A 428 6.02 27.78 5.06
C GLU A 428 7.03 26.71 5.44
N PHE A 429 7.16 25.69 4.60
CA PHE A 429 8.00 24.52 4.85
C PHE A 429 9.15 24.46 3.85
N ILE A 430 10.36 24.29 4.37
CA ILE A 430 11.60 24.15 3.60
C ILE A 430 12.26 22.85 4.03
N TYR A 431 12.71 22.07 3.05
CA TYR A 431 13.31 20.75 3.26
C TYR A 431 14.79 20.70 2.87
N ASN A 432 15.40 21.83 2.57
CA ASN A 432 16.80 21.91 2.21
C ASN A 432 17.67 21.94 3.47
N ASP A 433 18.69 21.09 3.48
CA ASP A 433 19.72 21.11 4.52
C ASP A 433 20.49 22.45 4.45
N PRO A 434 20.48 23.25 5.52
CA PRO A 434 21.15 24.55 5.52
C PRO A 434 22.68 24.46 5.36
N ALA A 435 23.29 23.33 5.71
CA ALA A 435 24.74 23.14 5.60
C ALA A 435 25.18 22.92 4.14
N THR A 436 24.34 22.30 3.33
CA THR A 436 24.65 21.94 1.95
C THR A 436 23.89 22.75 0.92
N GLY A 437 22.77 23.38 1.31
CA GLY A 437 21.81 24.07 0.45
C GLY A 437 21.00 23.13 -0.44
N ARG A 438 21.26 21.81 -0.38
CA ARG A 438 20.54 20.79 -1.16
C ARG A 438 19.34 20.26 -0.39
N SER A 439 18.43 19.57 -1.10
CA SER A 439 17.37 18.82 -0.46
C SER A 439 17.95 17.85 0.57
N SER A 440 17.33 17.80 1.75
CA SER A 440 17.62 16.81 2.79
C SER A 440 16.92 15.47 2.50
N GLY A 441 16.20 15.37 1.39
CA GLY A 441 15.55 14.16 0.93
C GLY A 441 16.58 13.09 0.57
N GLU A 442 16.35 11.87 1.05
CA GLU A 442 17.15 10.70 0.76
C GLU A 442 16.23 9.66 0.08
N LEU A 443 16.54 9.36 -1.20
CA LEU A 443 15.80 8.41 -2.01
C LEU A 443 16.25 6.99 -1.68
N PHE A 444 15.30 6.11 -1.40
CA PHE A 444 15.57 4.72 -1.03
C PHE A 444 16.18 3.93 -2.20
N ALA A 445 15.61 4.06 -3.38
CA ALA A 445 16.12 3.42 -4.59
C ALA A 445 15.72 4.24 -5.82
N ALA A 446 16.61 4.32 -6.81
CA ALA A 446 16.27 4.83 -8.14
C ALA A 446 15.46 3.75 -8.88
N PRO A 447 14.39 4.10 -9.61
CA PRO A 447 13.66 3.15 -10.44
C PRO A 447 14.55 2.44 -11.45
N LYS A 448 14.37 1.13 -11.57
CA LYS A 448 15.12 0.29 -12.49
C LYS A 448 14.13 -0.58 -13.27
N HIS A 449 14.15 -0.44 -14.59
CA HIS A 449 13.18 -1.08 -15.49
C HIS A 449 13.81 -2.15 -16.37
N GLU A 450 15.14 -2.29 -16.32
CA GLU A 450 15.89 -3.24 -17.12
C GLU A 450 16.80 -4.10 -16.25
N TRP A 451 16.88 -5.38 -16.63
CA TRP A 451 17.77 -6.34 -16.02
C TRP A 451 18.25 -7.33 -17.07
N THR A 452 19.49 -7.74 -16.99
CA THR A 452 20.13 -8.63 -17.98
C THR A 452 20.77 -9.83 -17.29
N ASN A 453 20.50 -11.02 -17.84
CA ASN A 453 21.16 -12.26 -17.48
C ASN A 453 21.94 -12.84 -18.65
N TRP A 454 23.03 -13.54 -18.33
CA TRP A 454 23.83 -14.29 -19.28
C TRP A 454 23.71 -15.79 -18.96
N TYR A 455 23.31 -16.56 -19.95
CA TYR A 455 23.18 -18.00 -19.85
C TYR A 455 24.14 -18.68 -20.81
N ALA A 456 24.88 -19.70 -20.33
CA ALA A 456 25.64 -20.58 -21.21
C ALA A 456 24.68 -21.56 -21.89
N ASN A 457 24.66 -21.57 -23.23
CA ASN A 457 23.76 -22.44 -23.99
C ASN A 457 24.30 -23.87 -24.12
N THR A 458 25.61 -24.08 -23.88
CA THR A 458 26.29 -25.35 -24.01
C THR A 458 27.10 -25.67 -22.76
N ALA A 459 27.25 -26.96 -22.46
CA ALA A 459 28.00 -27.40 -21.28
C ALA A 459 29.49 -26.99 -21.31
N ASP A 460 30.06 -26.84 -22.51
CA ASP A 460 31.43 -26.38 -22.75
C ASP A 460 31.54 -24.83 -22.75
N LYS A 461 30.41 -24.13 -22.56
CA LYS A 461 30.33 -22.67 -22.57
C LYS A 461 30.84 -22.03 -23.86
N SER A 462 30.66 -22.69 -25.04
CA SER A 462 31.04 -22.18 -26.34
C SER A 462 30.04 -21.17 -26.90
N SER A 463 28.79 -21.18 -26.44
CA SER A 463 27.80 -20.17 -26.79
C SER A 463 27.03 -19.65 -25.60
N TYR A 464 26.57 -18.41 -25.68
CA TYR A 464 25.87 -17.72 -24.61
C TYR A 464 24.62 -17.02 -25.16
N SER A 465 23.58 -16.96 -24.31
CA SER A 465 22.44 -16.09 -24.52
C SER A 465 22.47 -14.94 -23.51
N LYS A 466 22.31 -13.73 -23.99
CA LYS A 466 22.01 -12.55 -23.18
C LYS A 466 20.51 -12.34 -23.21
N GLN A 467 19.87 -12.40 -22.07
CA GLN A 467 18.44 -12.12 -21.94
C GLN A 467 18.26 -10.80 -21.20
N SER A 468 17.69 -9.82 -21.87
CA SER A 468 17.36 -8.53 -21.28
C SER A 468 15.85 -8.45 -21.03
N TYR A 469 15.49 -8.14 -19.81
CA TYR A 469 14.12 -8.02 -19.33
C TYR A 469 13.80 -6.54 -19.15
N TYR A 470 12.66 -6.12 -19.67
CA TYR A 470 12.16 -4.74 -19.56
C TYR A 470 10.78 -4.79 -18.93
N ARG A 471 10.55 -4.01 -17.89
CA ARG A 471 9.24 -3.91 -17.20
C ARG A 471 8.76 -2.47 -17.16
N ASN A 472 7.43 -2.28 -17.20
CA ASN A 472 6.81 -0.98 -16.99
C ASN A 472 6.89 -0.53 -15.54
N GLN A 473 7.01 -1.46 -14.59
CA GLN A 473 7.24 -1.20 -13.18
C GLN A 473 8.71 -1.41 -12.82
N SER A 474 9.18 -0.76 -11.77
CA SER A 474 10.54 -1.01 -11.27
C SER A 474 10.70 -2.46 -10.84
N ILE A 475 11.79 -3.10 -11.28
CA ILE A 475 12.15 -4.48 -10.93
C ILE A 475 12.74 -4.59 -9.52
N ILE A 476 13.10 -3.46 -8.91
CA ILE A 476 13.56 -3.39 -7.52
C ILE A 476 12.52 -2.64 -6.69
N PRO A 477 12.36 -2.98 -5.40
CA PRO A 477 11.51 -2.23 -4.50
C PRO A 477 11.95 -0.77 -4.42
N LEU A 478 11.02 0.16 -4.60
CA LEU A 478 11.27 1.61 -4.50
C LEU A 478 11.13 2.13 -3.08
N SER A 479 10.51 1.37 -2.21
CA SER A 479 10.40 1.64 -0.78
C SER A 479 10.47 0.31 -0.03
N ASN A 480 10.79 0.37 1.25
CA ASN A 480 10.70 -0.80 2.10
C ASN A 480 9.36 -0.85 2.85
N SER A 481 9.09 -1.95 3.56
CA SER A 481 7.84 -2.17 4.31
C SER A 481 7.59 -1.14 5.42
N PHE A 482 8.61 -0.38 5.82
CA PHE A 482 8.57 0.51 6.98
C PHE A 482 8.59 2.00 6.62
N GLY A 483 8.74 2.36 5.37
CA GLY A 483 8.90 3.77 5.04
C GLY A 483 8.45 4.17 3.64
N PRO A 484 8.36 5.48 3.40
CA PRO A 484 8.16 6.04 2.09
C PRO A 484 9.42 5.84 1.21
N HIS A 485 9.26 6.01 -0.11
CA HIS A 485 10.38 5.94 -1.06
C HIS A 485 11.41 7.07 -0.90
N VAL A 486 11.04 8.17 -0.26
CA VAL A 486 11.92 9.31 0.09
C VAL A 486 11.63 9.77 1.51
N GLY A 487 12.67 9.94 2.31
CA GLY A 487 12.60 10.51 3.66
C GLY A 487 13.36 11.83 3.72
N TYR A 488 12.94 12.76 4.56
CA TYR A 488 13.63 14.02 4.80
C TYR A 488 14.30 14.00 6.16
N SER A 489 15.61 14.28 6.21
CA SER A 489 16.36 14.38 7.48
C SER A 489 16.21 15.75 8.15
N TYR A 490 15.73 16.76 7.41
CA TYR A 490 15.55 18.12 7.87
C TYR A 490 14.26 18.72 7.33
N ALA A 491 13.51 19.43 8.18
CA ALA A 491 12.44 20.30 7.78
C ALA A 491 12.45 21.58 8.63
N LYS A 492 12.21 22.72 8.00
CA LYS A 492 12.02 24.01 8.68
C LYS A 492 10.62 24.51 8.41
N GLU A 493 9.87 24.78 9.47
CA GLU A 493 8.55 25.40 9.46
C GLU A 493 8.69 26.86 9.91
N THR A 494 8.34 27.82 9.07
CA THR A 494 8.45 29.26 9.34
C THR A 494 7.08 29.87 9.47
N GLU A 495 6.82 30.58 10.56
CA GLU A 495 5.59 31.33 10.84
C GLU A 495 5.62 32.71 10.18
N MET A 496 4.45 33.39 10.13
CA MET A 496 4.29 34.73 9.55
C MET A 496 5.16 35.79 10.22
N ASP A 497 5.40 35.67 11.52
CA ASP A 497 6.22 36.60 12.29
C ASP A 497 7.73 36.35 12.10
N GLY A 498 8.10 35.38 11.28
CA GLY A 498 9.47 34.99 11.02
C GLY A 498 10.06 34.03 12.06
N SER A 499 9.34 33.72 13.15
CA SER A 499 9.74 32.65 14.06
C SER A 499 9.65 31.29 13.34
N TYR A 500 10.45 30.32 13.77
CA TYR A 500 10.50 29.04 13.06
C TYR A 500 10.82 27.86 13.96
N LYS A 501 10.43 26.67 13.49
CA LYS A 501 10.80 25.38 14.05
C LYS A 501 11.68 24.63 13.09
N VAL A 502 12.66 23.92 13.64
CA VAL A 502 13.52 23.00 12.90
C VAL A 502 13.30 21.59 13.42
N TYR A 503 13.00 20.71 12.51
CA TYR A 503 12.82 19.28 12.75
C TYR A 503 13.99 18.52 12.15
N ARG A 504 14.56 17.58 12.91
CA ARG A 504 15.58 16.66 12.42
C ARG A 504 15.11 15.23 12.63
N PHE A 505 15.29 14.41 11.61
CA PHE A 505 14.83 13.03 11.62
C PHE A 505 15.97 12.08 11.28
N GLN A 506 15.88 10.88 11.85
CA GLN A 506 16.70 9.76 11.41
C GLN A 506 16.26 9.33 10.00
N ASN A 507 17.23 9.10 9.11
CA ASN A 507 16.95 8.78 7.72
C ASN A 507 17.84 7.63 7.22
N ILE A 508 17.88 7.36 5.92
CA ILE A 508 18.63 6.28 5.30
C ILE A 508 20.12 6.35 5.64
N SER A 509 20.72 7.54 5.52
CA SER A 509 22.14 7.80 5.82
C SER A 509 22.55 7.46 7.25
N SER A 510 21.61 7.46 8.18
CA SER A 510 21.83 7.10 9.59
C SER A 510 21.38 5.67 9.93
N ALA A 511 20.71 4.98 9.02
CA ALA A 511 20.15 3.64 9.21
C ALA A 511 20.12 2.85 7.89
N TYR A 512 21.31 2.50 7.39
CA TYR A 512 21.45 1.63 6.21
C TYR A 512 20.92 0.23 6.47
N ASP A 513 20.37 -0.39 5.42
CA ASP A 513 20.02 -1.81 5.47
C ASP A 513 21.31 -2.65 5.58
N GLU A 514 21.23 -3.79 6.25
CA GLU A 514 22.37 -4.69 6.39
C GLU A 514 22.38 -5.74 5.29
N LYS A 515 23.52 -5.86 4.61
CA LYS A 515 23.72 -6.93 3.64
C LYS A 515 23.78 -8.29 4.35
N PHE A 516 23.04 -9.27 3.86
CA PHE A 516 23.14 -10.65 4.33
C PHE A 516 24.54 -11.19 4.06
N LEU A 517 25.21 -11.74 5.07
CA LEU A 517 26.61 -12.17 5.00
C LEU A 517 26.85 -13.43 4.15
N LYS A 518 25.81 -14.18 3.78
CA LYS A 518 25.92 -15.34 2.89
C LYS A 518 25.63 -14.94 1.46
N ASP A 519 26.67 -14.88 0.67
CA ASP A 519 26.58 -14.78 -0.77
C ASP A 519 26.03 -16.10 -1.31
N PHE A 520 24.73 -16.14 -1.62
CA PHE A 520 24.11 -17.30 -2.30
C PHE A 520 24.46 -17.33 -3.80
N SER A 521 25.37 -16.46 -4.25
CA SER A 521 25.72 -16.29 -5.65
C SER A 521 26.59 -17.43 -6.15
N ASN A 522 25.99 -18.47 -6.72
CA ASN A 522 26.61 -19.22 -7.79
C ASN A 522 26.54 -18.43 -9.10
N GLY A 523 26.95 -17.15 -9.10
CA GLY A 523 27.15 -16.35 -10.30
C GLY A 523 25.93 -15.68 -10.93
N ASN A 524 24.71 -15.91 -10.46
CA ASN A 524 23.53 -15.16 -10.89
C ASN A 524 23.13 -14.15 -9.82
N PRO A 525 23.11 -12.84 -10.12
CA PRO A 525 22.56 -11.86 -9.19
C PRO A 525 21.07 -12.17 -9.02
N SER A 526 20.68 -12.57 -7.81
CA SER A 526 19.27 -12.70 -7.45
C SER A 526 18.62 -11.32 -7.58
N PRO A 527 17.48 -11.16 -8.24
CA PRO A 527 16.70 -9.93 -8.22
C PRO A 527 16.06 -9.69 -6.85
N PHE A 528 16.13 -10.65 -5.94
CA PHE A 528 15.55 -10.55 -4.62
C PHE A 528 16.44 -9.79 -3.66
N ASP A 529 15.79 -9.07 -2.77
CA ASP A 529 16.43 -8.25 -1.78
C ASP A 529 17.24 -9.10 -0.77
N MET A 530 18.56 -9.00 -0.82
CA MET A 530 19.47 -9.73 0.09
C MET A 530 19.83 -8.90 1.33
N TYR A 531 19.00 -7.95 1.72
CA TYR A 531 19.28 -7.04 2.81
C TYR A 531 18.32 -7.22 3.98
N THR A 532 18.83 -7.14 5.20
CA THR A 532 18.01 -6.98 6.39
C THR A 532 17.56 -5.54 6.49
N GLU A 533 16.26 -5.34 6.37
CA GLU A 533 15.63 -4.05 6.37
C GLU A 533 15.75 -3.34 7.73
N ARG A 534 16.20 -2.08 7.71
CA ARG A 534 16.28 -1.20 8.89
C ARG A 534 15.32 -0.01 8.84
N GLY A 535 14.29 -0.10 8.03
CA GLY A 535 13.26 0.94 7.89
C GLY A 535 12.61 1.36 9.20
N TYR A 536 12.52 0.45 10.16
CA TYR A 536 11.99 0.71 11.51
C TYR A 536 12.76 1.79 12.29
N LYS A 537 13.99 2.10 11.92
CA LYS A 537 14.79 3.18 12.50
C LYS A 537 14.56 4.53 11.82
N ARG A 538 14.06 4.53 10.57
CA ARG A 538 13.91 5.74 9.75
C ARG A 538 12.65 6.53 10.11
N GLY A 539 12.68 7.85 9.94
CA GLY A 539 11.57 8.74 10.24
C GLY A 539 11.43 9.13 11.72
N LYS A 540 12.25 8.57 12.61
CA LYS A 540 12.22 8.94 14.04
C LYS A 540 12.75 10.37 14.24
N SER A 541 12.07 11.15 15.08
CA SER A 541 12.48 12.51 15.42
C SER A 541 13.77 12.50 16.24
N LEU A 542 14.81 13.18 15.78
CA LEU A 542 16.06 13.38 16.53
C LEU A 542 16.05 14.64 17.36
N SER A 543 15.51 15.74 16.81
CA SER A 543 15.29 16.96 17.57
C SER A 543 14.16 17.81 16.99
N ILE A 544 13.53 18.60 17.86
CA ILE A 544 12.63 19.69 17.52
C ILE A 544 13.15 20.92 18.22
N GLU A 545 13.53 21.94 17.45
CA GLU A 545 14.09 23.19 17.96
C GLU A 545 13.20 24.34 17.53
N GLN A 546 12.86 25.24 18.46
CA GLN A 546 12.07 26.42 18.20
C GLN A 546 12.94 27.67 18.34
N TYR A 547 12.79 28.58 17.41
CA TYR A 547 13.54 29.82 17.29
C TYR A 547 12.63 31.03 17.21
N SER A 548 13.06 32.14 17.77
CA SER A 548 12.49 33.46 17.52
C SER A 548 12.81 33.95 16.10
N PHE A 549 12.17 35.03 15.67
CA PHE A 549 12.40 35.64 14.35
C PHE A 549 13.84 36.11 14.12
N ASP A 550 14.56 36.47 15.19
CA ASP A 550 15.94 36.89 15.18
C ASP A 550 16.95 35.72 15.34
N GLY A 551 16.45 34.48 15.33
CA GLY A 551 17.26 33.27 15.33
C GLY A 551 17.73 32.79 16.71
N ASN A 552 17.23 33.39 17.80
CA ASN A 552 17.54 32.90 19.15
C ASN A 552 16.70 31.62 19.45
N ILE A 553 17.36 30.62 20.02
CA ILE A 553 16.71 29.38 20.40
C ILE A 553 15.80 29.62 21.62
N LEU A 554 14.53 29.21 21.48
CA LEU A 554 13.51 29.34 22.54
C LEU A 554 13.32 28.02 23.28
N SER A 555 13.33 26.90 22.54
CA SER A 555 13.22 25.57 23.13
C SER A 555 13.92 24.53 22.27
N ARG A 556 14.35 23.43 22.89
CA ARG A 556 14.91 22.28 22.20
C ARG A 556 14.46 21.01 22.90
N HIS A 557 13.92 20.09 22.12
CA HIS A 557 13.66 18.72 22.50
C HIS A 557 14.59 17.82 21.68
N ALA A 558 15.31 16.93 22.35
CA ALA A 558 16.18 15.95 21.69
C ALA A 558 15.73 14.54 22.11
N TYR A 559 15.73 13.61 21.18
CA TYR A 559 15.27 12.25 21.36
C TYR A 559 16.43 11.28 21.10
N GLY A 560 16.58 10.29 21.99
CA GLY A 560 17.49 9.16 21.83
C GLY A 560 16.67 7.87 21.74
N TYR A 561 17.14 6.94 20.91
CA TYR A 561 16.49 5.64 20.71
C TYR A 561 17.49 4.54 20.97
N GLU A 562 17.12 3.56 21.76
CA GLU A 562 17.90 2.35 22.06
C GLU A 562 17.59 1.21 21.11
#